data_10373800b3e241d4ac38c0175416e6a6
#
_entry.id   10373800b3e241d4ac38c0175416e6a6
#
_cell.length_a   1.000
_cell.length_b   1.000
_cell.length_c   1.000
_cell.angle_alpha   90.00
_cell.angle_beta   90.00
_cell.angle_gamma   90.00
#
_symmetry.space_group_name_H-M   'P 1'
#
loop_
_entity.id
_entity.type
_entity.pdbx_description
1 polymer ?
#
loop_
_entity_poly.entity_id
_entity_poly.type
_entity_poly.pdbx_seq_one_letter_code
_entity_poly.pdbx_strand_id
1 'polypeptide(L)'
;MTKKTSRTKSTPNHLLIEVAWEVCNQVGGIYTVIRSKAPAMTRNHSGYYCMLGPYLNKNILAELEPLEDTADVFGLAAANLRKRGYEVIYADWLITGKPRVVLFNPNAVEEKVRNVIKYLLWKNHSISTPEKHDLIDQVIGFAYLTKLFVDELVKIAGTDYKLLAHFHEWMAGLPILDIKREELPVRTIFTTHATQLGRHLAINSPLFYAHLPFFKWEDEAGKFGVETEAAIEYGCAQSCDLMTTVSDVTARECKHLLRRKPDFILPNGLNIQRFEALHEFQNLHSQYKEQLHEFVMGHFFNSYAFDLNKTVYFFTSGRYEYKNKGFDLTLEALVHLNHQLKEEKSDLTVVMFFVTKRDFYSIKPEVLQSRAVMEEIRQTCEAIQRQVGKRLFFESTVRQDHRLPQLNDFVDEYWKLRYRRTIQSWKSNKMPLPVTHKLVDEDNDDILQFLVRRNLLNRKEDKVKIVYHPDFINSTNPLFGMDYSQFVRGCHLGIFPSYYEPWGYTPLECMASGVPAVTSDLSGFGDYLLHNMPDHEKGGMFVVERGKRTFDWSARQLAVFLYKFLQQDRRSRIMQRNNVENYSSAFDWDNLITHYEDAYQKLLN
;
A
#
# COMPACT_ATOMS: atom_id res chain seq x y z
N MET A 1 -10.29 36.31 -1.50
CA MET A 1 -11.75 36.23 -1.68
C MET A 1 -12.03 35.85 -3.13
N THR A 2 -12.05 34.60 -3.45
CA THR A 2 -12.43 34.06 -4.78
C THR A 2 -13.86 33.54 -4.66
N LYS A 3 -14.77 34.12 -5.42
CA LYS A 3 -16.19 33.74 -5.48
C LYS A 3 -16.30 32.26 -5.87
N LYS A 4 -16.75 31.40 -4.93
CA LYS A 4 -17.30 30.09 -5.24
C LYS A 4 -18.58 30.31 -6.04
N THR A 5 -18.52 30.13 -7.36
CA THR A 5 -19.71 29.97 -8.19
C THR A 5 -20.40 28.67 -7.77
N SER A 6 -21.54 28.78 -7.12
CA SER A 6 -22.45 27.66 -6.88
C SER A 6 -22.94 27.13 -8.23
N ARG A 7 -22.31 26.08 -8.75
CA ARG A 7 -22.95 25.26 -9.79
C ARG A 7 -24.21 24.65 -9.18
N THR A 8 -25.37 25.04 -9.64
CA THR A 8 -26.62 24.32 -9.39
C THR A 8 -26.42 22.87 -9.85
N LYS A 9 -26.42 21.92 -8.90
CA LYS A 9 -26.36 20.51 -9.21
C LYS A 9 -27.65 20.14 -9.96
N SER A 10 -27.55 19.98 -11.29
CA SER A 10 -28.57 19.24 -12.02
C SER A 10 -28.56 17.79 -11.50
N THR A 11 -29.73 17.24 -11.21
CA THR A 11 -29.88 15.80 -10.88
C THR A 11 -29.16 14.98 -11.96
N PRO A 12 -28.31 14.01 -11.59
CA PRO A 12 -27.63 13.18 -12.59
C PRO A 12 -28.67 12.45 -13.44
N ASN A 13 -28.58 12.57 -14.77
CA ASN A 13 -29.46 11.88 -15.70
C ASN A 13 -28.97 10.44 -15.99
N HIS A 14 -28.20 9.84 -15.08
CA HIS A 14 -27.63 8.50 -15.23
C HIS A 14 -27.50 7.77 -13.91
N LEU A 15 -27.56 6.43 -13.98
CA LEU A 15 -27.20 5.52 -12.90
C LEU A 15 -25.79 5.01 -13.14
N LEU A 16 -24.95 5.03 -12.12
CA LEU A 16 -23.59 4.54 -12.16
C LEU A 16 -23.43 3.34 -11.22
N ILE A 17 -23.07 2.20 -11.79
CA ILE A 17 -22.61 1.04 -11.02
C ILE A 17 -21.10 0.88 -11.17
N GLU A 18 -20.42 0.63 -10.07
CA GLU A 18 -18.98 0.37 -10.03
C GLU A 18 -18.75 -1.06 -9.53
N VAL A 19 -18.18 -1.91 -10.39
CA VAL A 19 -18.06 -3.35 -10.16
C VAL A 19 -16.62 -3.70 -9.91
N ALA A 20 -16.32 -4.26 -8.73
CA ALA A 20 -14.98 -4.73 -8.42
C ALA A 20 -15.00 -5.93 -7.47
N TRP A 21 -14.04 -6.82 -7.65
CA TRP A 21 -13.83 -7.96 -6.76
C TRP A 21 -13.53 -7.54 -5.32
N GLU A 22 -12.89 -6.39 -5.17
CA GLU A 22 -12.44 -5.86 -3.87
C GLU A 22 -13.48 -4.94 -3.18
N VAL A 23 -14.71 -4.84 -3.65
CA VAL A 23 -15.79 -4.18 -2.89
C VAL A 23 -16.08 -4.98 -1.63
N CYS A 24 -15.88 -4.37 -0.46
CA CYS A 24 -15.95 -5.00 0.87
C CYS A 24 -14.98 -6.17 1.08
N ASN A 25 -14.04 -6.44 0.17
CA ASN A 25 -13.06 -7.52 0.25
C ASN A 25 -11.64 -6.96 0.14
N GLN A 26 -10.87 -6.99 1.20
CA GLN A 26 -9.49 -6.52 1.20
C GLN A 26 -8.55 -7.60 0.66
N VAL A 27 -8.20 -7.52 -0.62
CA VAL A 27 -7.25 -8.42 -1.29
C VAL A 27 -5.99 -7.69 -1.73
N GLY A 28 -6.13 -6.49 -2.30
CA GLY A 28 -5.01 -5.74 -2.87
C GLY A 28 -5.21 -4.22 -2.86
N GLY A 29 -4.56 -3.55 -3.80
CA GLY A 29 -4.56 -2.09 -3.90
C GLY A 29 -5.88 -1.49 -4.41
N ILE A 30 -6.70 -2.26 -5.10
CA ILE A 30 -8.00 -1.80 -5.62
C ILE A 30 -8.95 -1.49 -4.47
N TYR A 31 -8.92 -2.29 -3.38
CA TYR A 31 -9.63 -1.99 -2.15
C TYR A 31 -9.35 -0.57 -1.65
N THR A 32 -8.06 -0.17 -1.65
CA THR A 32 -7.67 1.19 -1.25
C THR A 32 -8.21 2.25 -2.20
N VAL A 33 -8.17 2.01 -3.52
CA VAL A 33 -8.74 2.91 -4.54
C VAL A 33 -10.23 3.14 -4.28
N ILE A 34 -11.01 2.05 -4.25
CA ILE A 34 -12.46 2.08 -4.13
C ILE A 34 -12.87 2.74 -2.82
N ARG A 35 -12.28 2.29 -1.69
CA ARG A 35 -12.59 2.80 -0.35
C ARG A 35 -12.26 4.28 -0.19
N SER A 36 -11.09 4.71 -0.68
CA SER A 36 -10.65 6.10 -0.55
C SER A 36 -11.41 7.06 -1.48
N LYS A 37 -11.86 6.57 -2.65
CA LYS A 37 -12.64 7.32 -3.63
C LYS A 37 -14.12 7.46 -3.23
N ALA A 38 -14.67 6.52 -2.47
CA ALA A 38 -16.09 6.43 -2.14
C ALA A 38 -16.72 7.76 -1.66
N PRO A 39 -16.09 8.56 -0.77
CA PRO A 39 -16.66 9.83 -0.33
C PRO A 39 -16.90 10.82 -1.46
N ALA A 40 -15.97 10.91 -2.42
CA ALA A 40 -16.09 11.81 -3.56
C ALA A 40 -17.17 11.32 -4.53
N MET A 41 -17.21 10.01 -4.81
CA MET A 41 -18.23 9.40 -5.68
C MET A 41 -19.63 9.57 -5.12
N THR A 42 -19.84 9.23 -3.85
CA THR A 42 -21.16 9.37 -3.20
C THR A 42 -21.63 10.82 -3.18
N ARG A 43 -20.72 11.78 -2.96
CA ARG A 43 -21.04 13.21 -2.97
C ARG A 43 -21.42 13.72 -4.36
N ASN A 44 -20.73 13.24 -5.41
CA ASN A 44 -20.96 13.70 -6.79
C ASN A 44 -22.19 13.04 -7.43
N HIS A 45 -22.44 11.77 -7.13
CA HIS A 45 -23.53 10.98 -7.71
C HIS A 45 -24.64 10.63 -6.72
N SER A 46 -24.83 11.41 -5.69
CA SER A 46 -25.78 11.20 -4.56
C SER A 46 -27.07 10.48 -4.96
N GLY A 47 -27.26 9.25 -4.49
CA GLY A 47 -28.46 8.43 -4.77
C GLY A 47 -28.44 7.66 -6.10
N TYR A 48 -27.51 7.95 -7.00
CA TYR A 48 -27.41 7.36 -8.35
C TYR A 48 -26.14 6.52 -8.53
N TYR A 49 -25.44 6.20 -7.44
CA TYR A 49 -24.20 5.43 -7.40
C TYR A 49 -24.34 4.20 -6.50
N CYS A 50 -23.90 3.06 -6.98
CA CYS A 50 -23.87 1.81 -6.24
C CYS A 50 -22.64 0.98 -6.62
N MET A 51 -21.99 0.37 -5.63
CA MET A 51 -20.89 -0.57 -5.84
C MET A 51 -21.39 -2.01 -5.86
N LEU A 52 -20.82 -2.84 -6.74
CA LEU A 52 -21.13 -4.27 -6.81
C LEU A 52 -19.89 -5.10 -6.48
N GLY A 53 -20.03 -6.09 -5.60
CA GLY A 53 -18.97 -6.99 -5.19
C GLY A 53 -19.41 -8.40 -4.87
N PRO A 54 -18.46 -9.36 -4.74
CA PRO A 54 -18.78 -10.71 -4.30
C PRO A 54 -18.93 -10.79 -2.77
N TYR A 55 -19.92 -11.57 -2.31
CA TYR A 55 -20.06 -11.98 -0.91
C TYR A 55 -19.31 -13.30 -0.69
N LEU A 56 -18.07 -13.21 -0.20
CA LEU A 56 -17.17 -14.37 -0.08
C LEU A 56 -17.11 -14.96 1.33
N ASN A 57 -17.34 -14.16 2.36
CA ASN A 57 -17.30 -14.62 3.74
C ASN A 57 -18.23 -13.79 4.64
N LYS A 58 -18.63 -14.40 5.78
CA LYS A 58 -19.58 -13.77 6.72
C LYS A 58 -19.03 -12.57 7.49
N ASN A 59 -17.69 -12.40 7.57
CA ASN A 59 -17.08 -11.30 8.30
C ASN A 59 -17.42 -9.94 7.67
N ILE A 60 -17.71 -9.92 6.38
CA ILE A 60 -18.14 -8.72 5.63
C ILE A 60 -19.37 -8.08 6.25
N LEU A 61 -20.28 -8.87 6.83
CA LEU A 61 -21.53 -8.38 7.43
C LEU A 61 -21.28 -7.37 8.56
N ALA A 62 -20.14 -7.43 9.24
CA ALA A 62 -19.78 -6.48 10.29
C ALA A 62 -19.46 -5.06 9.75
N GLU A 63 -19.21 -4.95 8.45
CA GLU A 63 -18.92 -3.68 7.78
C GLU A 63 -20.15 -3.11 7.02
N LEU A 64 -21.33 -3.70 7.19
CA LEU A 64 -22.53 -3.37 6.41
C LEU A 64 -23.69 -2.93 7.31
N GLU A 65 -24.41 -1.89 6.86
CA GLU A 65 -25.69 -1.44 7.40
C GLU A 65 -26.80 -1.79 6.40
N PRO A 66 -27.64 -2.82 6.67
CA PRO A 66 -28.67 -3.26 5.73
C PRO A 66 -29.66 -2.14 5.36
N LEU A 67 -30.05 -2.07 4.10
CA LEU A 67 -31.03 -1.13 3.58
C LEU A 67 -32.34 -1.82 3.19
N GLU A 68 -33.46 -1.06 3.20
CA GLU A 68 -34.72 -1.53 2.69
C GLU A 68 -34.73 -1.60 1.16
N ASP A 69 -35.31 -2.67 0.61
CA ASP A 69 -35.34 -2.94 -0.83
C ASP A 69 -36.09 -1.90 -1.66
N THR A 70 -37.03 -1.19 -1.05
CA THR A 70 -37.83 -0.18 -1.71
C THR A 70 -37.20 1.21 -1.74
N ALA A 71 -36.02 1.36 -1.17
CA ALA A 71 -35.37 2.66 -1.03
C ALA A 71 -35.06 3.32 -2.38
N ASP A 72 -34.68 2.51 -3.39
CA ASP A 72 -34.30 3.01 -4.71
C ASP A 72 -34.26 1.89 -5.78
N VAL A 73 -33.82 2.26 -6.99
CA VAL A 73 -33.75 1.35 -8.16
C VAL A 73 -32.78 0.18 -7.91
N PHE A 74 -31.71 0.36 -7.12
CA PHE A 74 -30.74 -0.69 -6.84
C PHE A 74 -31.33 -1.72 -5.85
N GLY A 75 -32.04 -1.24 -4.83
CA GLY A 75 -32.75 -2.09 -3.88
C GLY A 75 -33.87 -2.92 -4.57
N LEU A 76 -34.61 -2.30 -5.47
CA LEU A 76 -35.63 -3.01 -6.27
C LEU A 76 -35.02 -4.10 -7.16
N ALA A 77 -33.90 -3.82 -7.82
CA ALA A 77 -33.17 -4.81 -8.62
C ALA A 77 -32.63 -5.96 -7.75
N ALA A 78 -32.09 -5.67 -6.58
CA ALA A 78 -31.63 -6.67 -5.62
C ALA A 78 -32.77 -7.55 -5.11
N ALA A 79 -33.93 -6.96 -4.80
CA ALA A 79 -35.14 -7.67 -4.40
C ALA A 79 -35.63 -8.63 -5.48
N ASN A 80 -35.60 -8.22 -6.76
CA ASN A 80 -36.00 -9.07 -7.88
C ASN A 80 -35.07 -10.29 -8.02
N LEU A 81 -33.78 -10.16 -7.81
CA LEU A 81 -32.86 -11.30 -7.80
C LEU A 81 -33.12 -12.23 -6.60
N ARG A 82 -33.42 -11.70 -5.42
CA ARG A 82 -33.79 -12.51 -4.25
C ARG A 82 -35.07 -13.30 -4.48
N LYS A 83 -36.07 -12.70 -5.12
CA LYS A 83 -37.31 -13.41 -5.52
C LYS A 83 -37.02 -14.58 -6.49
N ARG A 84 -35.96 -14.52 -7.26
CA ARG A 84 -35.49 -15.59 -8.15
C ARG A 84 -34.64 -16.65 -7.43
N GLY A 85 -34.43 -16.52 -6.10
CA GLY A 85 -33.72 -17.48 -5.27
C GLY A 85 -32.21 -17.22 -5.12
N TYR A 86 -31.69 -16.08 -5.58
CA TYR A 86 -30.30 -15.75 -5.43
C TYR A 86 -30.04 -15.05 -4.08
N GLU A 87 -28.87 -15.35 -3.47
CA GLU A 87 -28.42 -14.69 -2.25
C GLU A 87 -27.78 -13.36 -2.60
N VAL A 88 -28.46 -12.25 -2.26
CA VAL A 88 -28.06 -10.88 -2.58
C VAL A 88 -28.22 -10.00 -1.34
N ILE A 89 -27.19 -9.28 -0.97
CA ILE A 89 -27.17 -8.30 0.13
C ILE A 89 -27.26 -6.91 -0.48
N TYR A 90 -28.16 -6.06 0.03
CA TYR A 90 -28.24 -4.64 -0.28
C TYR A 90 -28.04 -3.84 1.01
N ALA A 91 -27.01 -2.97 1.05
CA ALA A 91 -26.59 -2.31 2.27
C ALA A 91 -25.79 -1.03 1.98
N ASP A 92 -25.61 -0.20 3.00
CA ASP A 92 -24.55 0.81 3.03
C ASP A 92 -23.25 0.19 3.58
N TRP A 93 -22.12 0.46 2.93
CA TRP A 93 -20.82 0.09 3.45
C TRP A 93 -20.38 1.08 4.52
N LEU A 94 -20.03 0.61 5.73
CA LEU A 94 -19.68 1.40 6.91
C LEU A 94 -18.27 2.00 6.81
N ILE A 95 -18.01 2.71 5.71
CA ILE A 95 -16.81 3.51 5.49
C ILE A 95 -17.18 4.98 5.28
N THR A 96 -16.17 5.86 5.24
CA THR A 96 -16.41 7.28 4.94
C THR A 96 -17.14 7.43 3.60
N GLY A 97 -18.22 8.21 3.59
CA GLY A 97 -19.08 8.38 2.43
C GLY A 97 -20.27 7.43 2.37
N LYS A 98 -20.30 6.36 3.16
CA LYS A 98 -21.38 5.35 3.21
C LYS A 98 -21.94 5.02 1.82
N PRO A 99 -21.12 4.50 0.88
CA PRO A 99 -21.61 4.14 -0.44
C PRO A 99 -22.55 2.94 -0.37
N ARG A 100 -23.60 2.94 -1.21
CA ARG A 100 -24.45 1.78 -1.39
C ARG A 100 -23.70 0.64 -2.02
N VAL A 101 -23.94 -0.57 -1.54
CA VAL A 101 -23.35 -1.79 -2.08
C VAL A 101 -24.42 -2.86 -2.33
N VAL A 102 -24.21 -3.62 -3.41
CA VAL A 102 -24.91 -4.88 -3.65
C VAL A 102 -23.87 -5.98 -3.72
N LEU A 103 -24.00 -6.96 -2.85
CA LEU A 103 -23.08 -8.10 -2.79
C LEU A 103 -23.78 -9.38 -3.19
N PHE A 104 -23.12 -10.17 -4.03
CA PHE A 104 -23.63 -11.43 -4.58
C PHE A 104 -22.84 -12.61 -4.05
N ASN A 105 -23.51 -13.71 -3.68
CA ASN A 105 -22.83 -14.96 -3.37
C ASN A 105 -22.53 -15.75 -4.65
N PRO A 106 -21.28 -15.73 -5.18
CA PRO A 106 -20.94 -16.43 -6.41
C PRO A 106 -21.00 -17.95 -6.27
N ASN A 107 -20.83 -18.47 -5.04
CA ASN A 107 -20.84 -19.90 -4.75
C ASN A 107 -22.27 -20.49 -4.75
N ALA A 108 -23.31 -19.64 -4.64
CA ALA A 108 -24.71 -20.06 -4.70
C ALA A 108 -25.19 -20.33 -6.14
N VAL A 109 -24.40 -20.01 -7.18
CA VAL A 109 -24.75 -20.33 -8.56
C VAL A 109 -24.51 -21.83 -8.81
N GLU A 110 -25.55 -22.54 -9.27
CA GLU A 110 -25.46 -23.99 -9.51
C GLU A 110 -24.36 -24.35 -10.54
N GLU A 111 -23.70 -25.46 -10.31
CA GLU A 111 -22.61 -25.95 -11.19
C GLU A 111 -23.07 -26.10 -12.65
N LYS A 112 -24.29 -26.64 -12.86
CA LYS A 112 -24.86 -26.77 -14.22
C LYS A 112 -24.99 -25.42 -14.93
N VAL A 113 -25.33 -24.34 -14.21
CA VAL A 113 -25.39 -22.98 -14.77
C VAL A 113 -24.00 -22.48 -15.12
N ARG A 114 -23.02 -22.66 -14.20
CA ARG A 114 -21.62 -22.30 -14.46
C ARG A 114 -21.08 -23.04 -15.69
N ASN A 115 -21.37 -24.34 -15.85
CA ASN A 115 -20.93 -25.11 -17.00
C ASN A 115 -21.54 -24.63 -18.32
N VAL A 116 -22.81 -24.19 -18.32
CA VAL A 116 -23.40 -23.53 -19.48
C VAL A 116 -22.69 -22.24 -19.82
N ILE A 117 -22.34 -21.43 -18.82
CA ILE A 117 -21.62 -20.17 -19.03
C ILE A 117 -20.21 -20.45 -19.57
N LYS A 118 -19.47 -21.43 -19.03
CA LYS A 118 -18.18 -21.89 -19.55
C LYS A 118 -18.26 -22.26 -21.04
N TYR A 119 -19.30 -23.03 -21.41
CA TYR A 119 -19.56 -23.36 -22.82
C TYR A 119 -19.81 -22.12 -23.67
N LEU A 120 -20.63 -21.17 -23.18
CA LEU A 120 -20.93 -19.93 -23.91
C LEU A 120 -19.69 -19.03 -24.05
N LEU A 121 -18.82 -18.97 -23.07
CA LEU A 121 -17.53 -18.25 -23.13
C LEU A 121 -16.65 -18.83 -24.23
N TRP A 122 -16.54 -20.17 -24.29
CA TRP A 122 -15.80 -20.83 -25.34
C TRP A 122 -16.44 -20.57 -26.72
N LYS A 123 -17.76 -20.78 -26.83
CA LYS A 123 -18.46 -20.68 -28.11
C LYS A 123 -18.49 -19.26 -28.68
N ASN A 124 -18.78 -18.27 -27.84
CA ASN A 124 -19.05 -16.88 -28.29
C ASN A 124 -17.79 -16.00 -28.27
N HIS A 125 -16.83 -16.31 -27.41
CA HIS A 125 -15.67 -15.45 -27.16
C HIS A 125 -14.31 -16.18 -27.30
N SER A 126 -14.32 -17.47 -27.62
CA SER A 126 -13.11 -18.33 -27.73
C SER A 126 -12.28 -18.36 -26.43
N ILE A 127 -12.94 -18.18 -25.28
CA ILE A 127 -12.29 -18.22 -23.96
C ILE A 127 -12.47 -19.63 -23.40
N SER A 128 -11.37 -20.39 -23.34
CA SER A 128 -11.33 -21.68 -22.67
C SER A 128 -11.22 -21.51 -21.18
N THR A 129 -11.97 -22.31 -20.43
CA THR A 129 -11.96 -22.31 -18.95
C THR A 129 -11.64 -23.71 -18.44
N PRO A 130 -10.90 -23.84 -17.31
CA PRO A 130 -10.65 -25.15 -16.71
C PRO A 130 -11.95 -25.81 -16.24
N GLU A 131 -11.97 -27.15 -16.22
CA GLU A 131 -13.13 -27.91 -15.76
C GLU A 131 -13.50 -27.57 -14.32
N LYS A 132 -12.48 -27.52 -13.44
CA LYS A 132 -12.60 -27.14 -12.03
C LYS A 132 -11.49 -26.19 -11.64
N HIS A 133 -11.84 -25.01 -11.16
CA HIS A 133 -10.90 -24.02 -10.63
C HIS A 133 -11.67 -23.03 -9.76
N ASP A 134 -11.45 -23.07 -8.46
CA ASP A 134 -12.24 -22.34 -7.46
C ASP A 134 -12.39 -20.84 -7.79
N LEU A 135 -11.30 -20.15 -8.12
CA LEU A 135 -11.35 -18.72 -8.43
C LEU A 135 -12.12 -18.44 -9.73
N ILE A 136 -11.86 -19.20 -10.79
CA ILE A 136 -12.54 -19.02 -12.10
C ILE A 136 -14.03 -19.30 -11.93
N ASP A 137 -14.41 -20.34 -11.17
CA ASP A 137 -15.81 -20.70 -10.91
C ASP A 137 -16.53 -19.61 -10.12
N GLN A 138 -15.85 -18.98 -9.15
CA GLN A 138 -16.38 -17.83 -8.42
C GLN A 138 -16.50 -16.61 -9.32
N VAL A 139 -15.52 -16.31 -10.16
CA VAL A 139 -15.56 -15.19 -11.12
C VAL A 139 -16.73 -15.37 -12.10
N ILE A 140 -16.95 -16.57 -12.62
CA ILE A 140 -18.07 -16.90 -13.50
C ILE A 140 -19.41 -16.71 -12.76
N GLY A 141 -19.52 -17.19 -11.52
CA GLY A 141 -20.72 -17.01 -10.69
C GLY A 141 -21.02 -15.54 -10.41
N PHE A 142 -19.99 -14.77 -10.05
CA PHE A 142 -20.10 -13.32 -9.81
C PHE A 142 -20.51 -12.57 -11.08
N ALA A 143 -19.89 -12.88 -12.20
CA ALA A 143 -20.21 -12.28 -13.49
C ALA A 143 -21.67 -12.54 -13.92
N TYR A 144 -22.13 -13.78 -13.73
CA TYR A 144 -23.53 -14.14 -14.02
C TYR A 144 -24.53 -13.33 -13.19
N LEU A 145 -24.31 -13.23 -11.87
CA LEU A 145 -25.21 -12.48 -10.98
C LEU A 145 -25.13 -10.97 -11.25
N THR A 146 -23.95 -10.46 -11.55
CA THR A 146 -23.77 -9.06 -11.97
C THR A 146 -24.54 -8.77 -13.26
N LYS A 147 -24.45 -9.66 -14.27
CA LYS A 147 -25.20 -9.51 -15.54
C LYS A 147 -26.70 -9.52 -15.28
N LEU A 148 -27.21 -10.45 -14.48
CA LEU A 148 -28.64 -10.50 -14.11
C LEU A 148 -29.09 -9.22 -13.41
N PHE A 149 -28.25 -8.65 -12.54
CA PHE A 149 -28.55 -7.40 -11.87
C PHE A 149 -28.62 -6.23 -12.85
N VAL A 150 -27.69 -6.19 -13.80
CA VAL A 150 -27.70 -5.19 -14.90
C VAL A 150 -28.97 -5.31 -15.73
N ASP A 151 -29.43 -6.53 -16.05
CA ASP A 151 -30.67 -6.76 -16.76
C ASP A 151 -31.92 -6.22 -16.01
N GLU A 152 -31.93 -6.41 -14.70
CA GLU A 152 -33.03 -5.86 -13.88
C GLU A 152 -32.94 -4.33 -13.80
N LEU A 153 -31.75 -3.75 -13.70
CA LEU A 153 -31.58 -2.29 -13.75
C LEU A 153 -32.03 -1.70 -15.08
N VAL A 154 -31.69 -2.33 -16.21
CA VAL A 154 -32.15 -1.90 -17.53
C VAL A 154 -33.69 -1.85 -17.59
N LYS A 155 -34.37 -2.87 -17.06
CA LYS A 155 -35.83 -2.92 -17.02
C LYS A 155 -36.44 -1.83 -16.13
N ILE A 156 -35.84 -1.60 -14.93
CA ILE A 156 -36.34 -0.63 -13.96
C ILE A 156 -36.04 0.81 -14.42
N ALA A 157 -34.87 1.06 -14.96
CA ALA A 157 -34.46 2.37 -15.42
C ALA A 157 -35.20 2.86 -16.66
N GLY A 158 -35.64 1.92 -17.52
CA GLY A 158 -36.36 2.23 -18.76
C GLY A 158 -35.60 3.23 -19.63
N THR A 159 -36.26 4.32 -20.01
CA THR A 159 -35.68 5.46 -20.76
C THR A 159 -35.33 6.64 -19.87
N ASP A 160 -35.62 6.57 -18.57
CA ASP A 160 -35.50 7.70 -17.65
C ASP A 160 -34.04 7.96 -17.26
N TYR A 161 -33.20 6.91 -17.29
CA TYR A 161 -31.79 6.99 -16.93
C TYR A 161 -30.88 6.33 -17.96
N LYS A 162 -29.76 6.97 -18.26
CA LYS A 162 -28.64 6.31 -18.93
C LYS A 162 -27.90 5.43 -17.91
N LEU A 163 -27.54 4.20 -18.29
CA LEU A 163 -26.79 3.29 -17.43
C LEU A 163 -25.30 3.32 -17.77
N LEU A 164 -24.46 3.58 -16.77
CA LEU A 164 -23.02 3.41 -16.83
C LEU A 164 -22.58 2.28 -15.90
N ALA A 165 -21.74 1.39 -16.40
CA ALA A 165 -21.14 0.30 -15.63
C ALA A 165 -19.62 0.36 -15.74
N HIS A 166 -18.95 0.62 -14.63
CA HIS A 166 -17.51 0.72 -14.53
C HIS A 166 -16.95 -0.53 -13.87
N PHE A 167 -16.19 -1.32 -14.61
CA PHE A 167 -15.64 -2.60 -14.18
C PHE A 167 -14.13 -2.48 -13.92
N HIS A 168 -13.69 -3.03 -12.79
CA HIS A 168 -12.28 -3.05 -12.40
C HIS A 168 -11.71 -4.45 -12.49
N GLU A 169 -10.67 -4.61 -13.31
CA GLU A 169 -9.94 -5.86 -13.51
C GLU A 169 -10.76 -6.99 -14.15
N TRP A 170 -10.04 -8.02 -14.62
CA TRP A 170 -10.61 -9.19 -15.27
C TRP A 170 -11.63 -9.94 -14.40
N MET A 171 -11.43 -9.96 -13.07
CA MET A 171 -12.34 -10.64 -12.14
C MET A 171 -13.74 -10.02 -12.09
N ALA A 172 -13.85 -8.75 -12.42
CA ALA A 172 -15.15 -8.05 -12.45
C ALA A 172 -15.62 -7.78 -13.89
N GLY A 173 -14.73 -7.78 -14.86
CA GLY A 173 -14.99 -7.32 -16.23
C GLY A 173 -15.79 -8.29 -17.10
N LEU A 174 -15.86 -9.58 -16.76
CA LEU A 174 -16.47 -10.62 -17.59
C LEU A 174 -17.89 -10.29 -18.10
N PRO A 175 -18.80 -9.62 -17.33
CA PRO A 175 -20.13 -9.23 -17.82
C PRO A 175 -20.13 -8.33 -19.06
N ILE A 176 -19.03 -7.59 -19.30
CA ILE A 176 -18.88 -6.69 -20.46
C ILE A 176 -19.11 -7.44 -21.77
N LEU A 177 -18.63 -8.69 -21.85
CA LEU A 177 -18.73 -9.51 -23.06
C LEU A 177 -20.18 -9.77 -23.46
N ASP A 178 -21.03 -10.15 -22.50
CA ASP A 178 -22.43 -10.41 -22.75
C ASP A 178 -23.25 -9.11 -22.90
N ILE A 179 -22.95 -8.07 -22.12
CA ILE A 179 -23.58 -6.74 -22.27
C ILE A 179 -23.40 -6.24 -23.71
N LYS A 180 -22.18 -6.39 -24.25
CA LYS A 180 -21.87 -5.97 -25.62
C LYS A 180 -22.53 -6.84 -26.66
N ARG A 181 -22.45 -8.17 -26.50
CA ARG A 181 -23.05 -9.14 -27.43
C ARG A 181 -24.57 -9.02 -27.54
N GLU A 182 -25.21 -8.71 -26.41
CA GLU A 182 -26.66 -8.57 -26.32
C GLU A 182 -27.15 -7.14 -26.62
N GLU A 183 -26.22 -6.25 -26.95
CA GLU A 183 -26.51 -4.83 -27.28
C GLU A 183 -27.34 -4.12 -26.19
N LEU A 184 -27.10 -4.44 -24.91
CA LEU A 184 -27.82 -3.80 -23.82
C LEU A 184 -27.57 -2.29 -23.81
N PRO A 185 -28.58 -1.47 -23.42
CA PRO A 185 -28.43 0.00 -23.35
C PRO A 185 -27.63 0.43 -22.13
N VAL A 186 -26.42 -0.11 -21.98
CA VAL A 186 -25.47 0.15 -20.89
C VAL A 186 -24.14 0.55 -21.48
N ARG A 187 -23.60 1.70 -21.04
CA ARG A 187 -22.26 2.12 -21.40
C ARG A 187 -21.26 1.49 -20.43
N THR A 188 -20.25 0.85 -20.98
CA THR A 188 -19.27 0.08 -20.21
C THR A 188 -17.90 0.74 -20.18
N ILE A 189 -17.31 0.82 -18.99
CA ILE A 189 -15.93 1.24 -18.77
C ILE A 189 -15.18 0.05 -18.19
N PHE A 190 -13.98 -0.21 -18.70
CA PHE A 190 -13.08 -1.22 -18.15
C PHE A 190 -11.77 -0.57 -17.72
N THR A 191 -11.46 -0.69 -16.42
CA THR A 191 -10.17 -0.26 -15.85
C THR A 191 -9.33 -1.47 -15.50
N THR A 192 -8.16 -1.60 -16.14
CA THR A 192 -7.10 -2.49 -15.65
C THR A 192 -6.10 -1.69 -14.82
N HIS A 193 -5.88 -2.13 -13.57
CA HIS A 193 -4.92 -1.51 -12.65
C HIS A 193 -3.50 -2.06 -12.84
N ALA A 194 -3.41 -3.31 -13.32
CA ALA A 194 -2.18 -3.99 -13.68
C ALA A 194 -2.53 -5.08 -14.69
N THR A 195 -1.84 -5.18 -15.80
CA THR A 195 -2.12 -6.27 -16.73
C THR A 195 -1.79 -7.62 -16.09
N GLN A 196 -2.64 -8.62 -16.31
CA GLN A 196 -2.43 -9.97 -15.75
C GLN A 196 -1.06 -10.52 -16.13
N LEU A 197 -0.70 -10.43 -17.41
CA LEU A 197 0.59 -10.89 -17.91
C LEU A 197 1.76 -9.99 -17.51
N GLY A 198 1.57 -8.68 -17.44
CA GLY A 198 2.63 -7.74 -17.08
C GLY A 198 3.29 -8.07 -15.75
N ARG A 199 2.51 -8.48 -14.76
CA ARG A 199 3.01 -8.90 -13.45
C ARG A 199 3.90 -10.15 -13.55
N HIS A 200 3.45 -11.17 -14.28
CA HIS A 200 4.21 -12.42 -14.47
C HIS A 200 5.49 -12.19 -15.27
N LEU A 201 5.40 -11.41 -16.34
CA LEU A 201 6.54 -11.10 -17.20
C LEU A 201 7.58 -10.25 -16.47
N ALA A 202 7.17 -9.26 -15.68
CA ALA A 202 8.10 -8.41 -14.95
C ALA A 202 8.91 -9.16 -13.88
N ILE A 203 8.33 -10.17 -13.24
CA ILE A 203 9.05 -11.04 -12.29
C ILE A 203 10.10 -11.88 -13.02
N ASN A 204 9.76 -12.40 -14.21
CA ASN A 204 10.55 -13.41 -14.90
C ASN A 204 11.48 -12.85 -15.99
N SER A 205 11.27 -11.60 -16.44
CA SER A 205 12.09 -10.95 -17.48
C SER A 205 12.83 -9.72 -16.92
N PRO A 206 14.17 -9.76 -16.83
CA PRO A 206 14.96 -8.60 -16.39
C PRO A 206 14.84 -7.36 -17.29
N LEU A 207 14.44 -7.55 -18.55
CA LEU A 207 14.29 -6.50 -19.55
C LEU A 207 12.83 -6.40 -20.03
N PHE A 208 11.87 -6.61 -19.11
CA PHE A 208 10.45 -6.65 -19.42
C PHE A 208 9.99 -5.48 -20.31
N TYR A 209 10.24 -4.24 -19.90
CA TYR A 209 9.79 -3.05 -20.64
C TYR A 209 10.49 -2.88 -22.01
N ALA A 210 11.73 -3.35 -22.15
CA ALA A 210 12.44 -3.33 -23.44
C ALA A 210 11.89 -4.38 -24.40
N HIS A 211 11.50 -5.55 -23.88
CA HIS A 211 10.96 -6.66 -24.66
C HIS A 211 9.43 -6.60 -24.84
N LEU A 212 8.75 -5.68 -24.17
CA LEU A 212 7.29 -5.57 -24.17
C LEU A 212 6.66 -5.59 -25.59
N PRO A 213 7.23 -4.91 -26.63
CA PRO A 213 6.68 -4.95 -27.98
C PRO A 213 6.74 -6.32 -28.68
N PHE A 214 7.55 -7.26 -28.17
CA PHE A 214 7.80 -8.56 -28.78
C PHE A 214 7.01 -9.70 -28.14
N PHE A 215 6.39 -9.47 -26.97
CA PHE A 215 5.55 -10.47 -26.33
C PHE A 215 4.23 -10.66 -27.09
N LYS A 216 3.85 -11.92 -27.29
CA LYS A 216 2.51 -12.29 -27.73
C LYS A 216 1.77 -12.82 -26.52
N TRP A 217 0.66 -12.18 -26.18
CA TRP A 217 -0.06 -12.49 -24.95
C TRP A 217 -0.52 -13.96 -24.90
N GLU A 218 -0.90 -14.54 -26.04
CA GLU A 218 -1.35 -15.93 -26.15
C GLU A 218 -0.22 -16.91 -25.76
N ASP A 219 1.00 -16.67 -26.29
CA ASP A 219 2.16 -17.54 -26.04
C ASP A 219 2.63 -17.40 -24.57
N GLU A 220 2.59 -16.18 -24.04
CA GLU A 220 3.04 -15.91 -22.67
C GLU A 220 2.02 -16.40 -21.64
N ALA A 221 0.72 -16.29 -21.92
CA ALA A 221 -0.32 -16.81 -21.03
C ALA A 221 -0.16 -18.32 -20.80
N GLY A 222 0.14 -19.09 -21.86
CA GLY A 222 0.38 -20.51 -21.76
C GLY A 222 1.62 -20.88 -20.93
N LYS A 223 2.69 -20.06 -21.00
CA LYS A 223 3.90 -20.30 -20.18
C LYS A 223 3.66 -20.17 -18.70
N PHE A 224 2.72 -19.28 -18.30
CA PHE A 224 2.43 -19.01 -16.90
C PHE A 224 1.17 -19.72 -16.38
N GLY A 225 0.44 -20.42 -17.23
CA GLY A 225 -0.80 -21.11 -16.87
C GLY A 225 -1.94 -20.14 -16.47
N VAL A 226 -2.03 -18.99 -17.17
CA VAL A 226 -3.01 -17.93 -16.91
C VAL A 226 -3.82 -17.58 -18.17
N GLU A 227 -4.03 -18.59 -19.03
CA GLU A 227 -4.68 -18.41 -20.34
C GLU A 227 -6.12 -17.88 -20.19
N THR A 228 -6.86 -18.41 -19.22
CA THR A 228 -8.26 -17.99 -18.97
C THR A 228 -8.33 -16.54 -18.52
N GLU A 229 -7.52 -16.19 -17.52
CA GLU A 229 -7.49 -14.83 -16.94
C GLU A 229 -7.06 -13.80 -17.97
N ALA A 230 -5.99 -14.08 -18.71
CA ALA A 230 -5.48 -13.22 -19.77
C ALA A 230 -6.49 -13.06 -20.93
N ALA A 231 -7.18 -14.14 -21.31
CA ALA A 231 -8.20 -14.11 -22.36
C ALA A 231 -9.44 -13.30 -21.93
N ILE A 232 -9.84 -13.41 -20.66
CA ILE A 232 -10.94 -12.58 -20.10
C ILE A 232 -10.52 -11.10 -20.10
N GLU A 233 -9.32 -10.78 -19.60
CA GLU A 233 -8.81 -9.40 -19.57
C GLU A 233 -8.75 -8.80 -20.99
N TYR A 234 -8.20 -9.55 -21.93
CA TYR A 234 -8.14 -9.16 -23.34
C TYR A 234 -9.54 -8.94 -23.92
N GLY A 235 -10.46 -9.88 -23.72
CA GLY A 235 -11.85 -9.78 -24.19
C GLY A 235 -12.56 -8.55 -23.62
N CYS A 236 -12.44 -8.28 -22.32
CA CYS A 236 -13.00 -7.09 -21.67
C CYS A 236 -12.42 -5.81 -22.27
N ALA A 237 -11.10 -5.77 -22.44
CA ALA A 237 -10.43 -4.63 -23.05
C ALA A 237 -10.89 -4.35 -24.48
N GLN A 238 -11.14 -5.39 -25.29
CA GLN A 238 -11.62 -5.23 -26.67
C GLN A 238 -13.10 -4.87 -26.77
N SER A 239 -13.93 -5.30 -25.81
CA SER A 239 -15.39 -5.19 -25.89
C SER A 239 -15.97 -3.96 -25.19
N CYS A 240 -15.28 -3.36 -24.21
CA CYS A 240 -15.76 -2.19 -23.50
C CYS A 240 -15.89 -0.95 -24.40
N ASP A 241 -16.83 -0.05 -24.09
CA ASP A 241 -17.00 1.21 -24.80
C ASP A 241 -15.82 2.14 -24.53
N LEU A 242 -15.28 2.17 -23.30
CA LEU A 242 -14.15 2.99 -22.89
C LEU A 242 -13.18 2.20 -22.04
N MET A 243 -11.92 2.14 -22.45
CA MET A 243 -10.85 1.49 -21.72
C MET A 243 -10.02 2.51 -20.95
N THR A 244 -9.72 2.22 -19.68
CA THR A 244 -8.92 3.08 -18.82
C THR A 244 -7.84 2.28 -18.09
N THR A 245 -6.83 2.98 -17.60
CA THR A 245 -5.81 2.43 -16.71
C THR A 245 -5.31 3.50 -15.76
N VAL A 246 -4.46 3.13 -14.79
CA VAL A 246 -4.06 4.01 -13.69
C VAL A 246 -2.81 4.84 -13.95
N SER A 247 -1.99 4.49 -14.98
CA SER A 247 -0.74 5.18 -15.28
C SER A 247 -0.30 5.00 -16.73
N ASP A 248 0.60 5.87 -17.20
CA ASP A 248 1.22 5.74 -18.52
C ASP A 248 2.12 4.51 -18.61
N VAL A 249 2.71 4.08 -17.50
CA VAL A 249 3.49 2.83 -17.42
C VAL A 249 2.58 1.64 -17.74
N THR A 250 1.42 1.54 -17.10
CA THR A 250 0.45 0.47 -17.38
C THR A 250 -0.18 0.62 -18.76
N ALA A 251 -0.37 1.85 -19.25
CA ALA A 251 -0.89 2.09 -20.62
C ALA A 251 0.04 1.52 -21.70
N ARG A 252 1.35 1.54 -21.47
CA ARG A 252 2.32 0.87 -22.36
C ARG A 252 2.11 -0.64 -22.39
N GLU A 253 1.83 -1.25 -21.24
CA GLU A 253 1.52 -2.68 -21.14
C GLU A 253 0.21 -3.00 -21.87
N CYS A 254 -0.85 -2.24 -21.62
CA CYS A 254 -2.15 -2.40 -22.29
C CYS A 254 -2.02 -2.36 -23.81
N LYS A 255 -1.25 -1.41 -24.34
CA LYS A 255 -1.02 -1.28 -25.78
C LYS A 255 -0.44 -2.55 -26.40
N HIS A 256 0.47 -3.23 -25.72
CA HIS A 256 1.18 -4.39 -26.27
C HIS A 256 0.53 -5.72 -25.87
N LEU A 257 0.17 -5.90 -24.61
CA LEU A 257 -0.38 -7.15 -24.11
C LEU A 257 -1.89 -7.28 -24.34
N LEU A 258 -2.64 -6.16 -24.25
CA LEU A 258 -4.08 -6.15 -24.55
C LEU A 258 -4.39 -5.64 -25.96
N ARG A 259 -3.39 -5.25 -26.74
CA ARG A 259 -3.52 -4.70 -28.11
C ARG A 259 -4.52 -3.55 -28.21
N ARG A 260 -4.76 -2.83 -27.11
CA ARG A 260 -5.59 -1.63 -27.04
C ARG A 260 -4.91 -0.56 -26.19
N LYS A 261 -4.82 0.66 -26.75
CA LYS A 261 -4.38 1.83 -25.98
C LYS A 261 -5.55 2.30 -25.13
N PRO A 262 -5.37 2.52 -23.82
CA PRO A 262 -6.41 3.11 -22.97
C PRO A 262 -6.84 4.48 -23.49
N ASP A 263 -8.12 4.79 -23.35
CA ASP A 263 -8.75 6.06 -23.75
C ASP A 263 -8.44 7.16 -22.73
N PHE A 264 -8.34 6.80 -21.42
CA PHE A 264 -8.01 7.69 -20.31
C PHE A 264 -7.04 7.04 -19.34
N ILE A 265 -6.23 7.88 -18.70
CA ILE A 265 -5.47 7.54 -17.51
C ILE A 265 -6.24 8.06 -16.30
N LEU A 266 -6.54 7.18 -15.34
CA LEU A 266 -7.25 7.48 -14.11
C LEU A 266 -6.27 7.34 -12.92
N PRO A 267 -5.52 8.39 -12.56
CA PRO A 267 -4.55 8.33 -11.48
C PRO A 267 -5.23 7.96 -10.15
N ASN A 268 -4.57 7.15 -9.35
CA ASN A 268 -5.09 6.75 -8.05
C ASN A 268 -4.82 7.83 -7.00
N GLY A 269 -5.87 8.29 -6.35
CA GLY A 269 -5.80 9.22 -5.24
C GLY A 269 -5.78 8.52 -3.89
N LEU A 270 -5.74 9.34 -2.86
CA LEU A 270 -5.83 8.93 -1.47
C LEU A 270 -6.78 9.88 -0.74
N ASN A 271 -7.42 9.41 0.32
CA ASN A 271 -8.15 10.31 1.22
C ASN A 271 -7.10 11.00 2.13
N ILE A 272 -6.64 12.16 1.70
CA ILE A 272 -5.57 12.90 2.39
C ILE A 272 -6.02 13.34 3.78
N GLN A 273 -7.28 13.73 3.96
CA GLN A 273 -7.83 14.17 5.26
C GLN A 273 -7.63 13.12 6.36
N ARG A 274 -7.62 11.84 6.02
CA ARG A 274 -7.35 10.76 6.97
C ARG A 274 -5.90 10.79 7.51
N PHE A 275 -4.98 11.35 6.76
CA PHE A 275 -3.56 11.47 7.12
C PHE A 275 -3.23 12.84 7.71
N GLU A 276 -4.12 13.85 7.58
CA GLU A 276 -3.89 15.18 8.12
C GLU A 276 -3.74 15.14 9.64
N ALA A 277 -2.65 15.68 10.12
CA ALA A 277 -2.34 15.83 11.53
C ALA A 277 -2.17 17.31 11.91
N LEU A 278 -2.90 18.21 11.26
CA LEU A 278 -3.03 19.66 11.49
C LEU A 278 -1.96 20.23 12.46
N HIS A 279 -0.81 20.66 11.94
CA HIS A 279 0.30 21.26 12.71
C HIS A 279 1.07 20.33 13.67
N GLU A 280 0.69 19.04 13.78
CA GLU A 280 1.32 18.11 14.72
C GLU A 280 2.40 17.20 14.09
N PHE A 281 2.62 17.25 12.77
CA PHE A 281 3.55 16.34 12.08
C PHE A 281 4.94 16.27 12.70
N GLN A 282 5.49 17.40 13.14
CA GLN A 282 6.81 17.43 13.75
C GLN A 282 6.80 16.81 15.15
N ASN A 283 5.72 17.03 15.92
CA ASN A 283 5.57 16.43 17.23
C ASN A 283 5.38 14.92 17.12
N LEU A 284 4.53 14.47 16.20
CA LEU A 284 4.30 13.07 15.92
C LEU A 284 5.56 12.37 15.40
N HIS A 285 6.31 13.01 14.49
CA HIS A 285 7.60 12.46 14.07
C HIS A 285 8.55 12.31 15.26
N SER A 286 8.69 13.31 16.11
CA SER A 286 9.56 13.23 17.28
C SER A 286 9.13 12.11 18.23
N GLN A 287 7.83 12.01 18.51
CA GLN A 287 7.26 10.98 19.39
C GLN A 287 7.51 9.57 18.87
N TYR A 288 7.19 9.30 17.59
CA TYR A 288 7.36 7.96 17.03
C TYR A 288 8.81 7.62 16.74
N LYS A 289 9.64 8.63 16.46
CA LYS A 289 11.10 8.45 16.36
C LYS A 289 11.70 7.98 17.69
N GLU A 290 11.24 8.51 18.83
CA GLU A 290 11.69 8.02 20.14
C GLU A 290 11.34 6.54 20.37
N GLN A 291 10.16 6.09 19.93
CA GLN A 291 9.82 4.66 19.99
C GLN A 291 10.74 3.80 19.09
N LEU A 292 11.12 4.33 17.90
CA LEU A 292 12.12 3.67 17.06
C LEU A 292 13.51 3.68 17.71
N HIS A 293 13.88 4.74 18.44
CA HIS A 293 15.12 4.76 19.24
C HIS A 293 15.12 3.66 20.29
N GLU A 294 14.00 3.43 20.99
CA GLU A 294 13.89 2.33 21.95
C GLU A 294 14.07 0.95 21.29
N PHE A 295 13.45 0.73 20.12
CA PHE A 295 13.67 -0.51 19.38
C PHE A 295 15.15 -0.67 19.00
N VAL A 296 15.77 0.38 18.46
CA VAL A 296 17.18 0.35 18.00
C VAL A 296 18.14 0.14 19.18
N MET A 297 17.91 0.76 20.32
CA MET A 297 18.67 0.50 21.53
C MET A 297 18.58 -0.97 21.95
N GLY A 298 17.36 -1.53 21.99
CA GLY A 298 17.16 -2.93 22.33
C GLY A 298 17.83 -3.89 21.36
N HIS A 299 17.89 -3.55 20.09
CA HIS A 299 18.41 -4.42 19.05
C HIS A 299 19.94 -4.36 18.90
N PHE A 300 20.55 -3.18 19.08
CA PHE A 300 21.98 -2.96 18.77
C PHE A 300 22.86 -2.74 20.01
N PHE A 301 22.35 -2.05 21.06
CA PHE A 301 23.21 -1.51 22.11
C PHE A 301 23.66 -2.54 23.14
N ASN A 302 23.11 -3.75 23.09
CA ASN A 302 23.69 -4.87 23.81
C ASN A 302 25.10 -5.22 23.28
N SER A 303 25.37 -5.01 21.99
CA SER A 303 26.62 -5.30 21.31
C SER A 303 27.54 -4.07 21.24
N TYR A 304 27.05 -2.97 20.70
CA TYR A 304 27.74 -1.68 20.59
C TYR A 304 26.74 -0.54 20.49
N ALA A 305 27.11 0.64 20.93
CA ALA A 305 26.29 1.83 20.86
C ALA A 305 26.78 2.78 19.76
N PHE A 306 25.86 3.62 19.27
CA PHE A 306 26.11 4.76 18.38
C PHE A 306 25.21 5.94 18.76
N ASP A 307 25.51 7.13 18.27
CA ASP A 307 24.77 8.35 18.62
C ASP A 307 23.38 8.37 17.94
N LEU A 308 22.33 8.26 18.73
CA LEU A 308 20.95 8.29 18.23
C LEU A 308 20.56 9.66 17.67
N ASN A 309 21.16 10.76 18.12
CA ASN A 309 20.90 12.10 17.59
C ASN A 309 21.48 12.27 16.17
N LYS A 310 22.47 11.45 15.82
CA LYS A 310 23.10 11.37 14.49
C LYS A 310 22.64 10.15 13.70
N THR A 311 21.52 9.54 14.12
CA THR A 311 20.94 8.37 13.45
C THR A 311 19.73 8.76 12.62
N VAL A 312 19.70 8.27 11.39
CA VAL A 312 18.61 8.49 10.43
C VAL A 312 17.94 7.15 10.11
N TYR A 313 16.61 7.12 10.15
CA TYR A 313 15.81 5.93 9.89
C TYR A 313 15.26 5.95 8.48
N PHE A 314 15.68 4.98 7.70
CA PHE A 314 15.14 4.67 6.37
C PHE A 314 14.30 3.42 6.43
N PHE A 315 13.31 3.30 5.55
CA PHE A 315 12.54 2.08 5.44
C PHE A 315 12.10 1.80 4.00
N THR A 316 11.84 0.53 3.74
CA THR A 316 11.06 0.06 2.60
C THR A 316 10.05 -0.96 3.09
N SER A 317 8.88 -1.01 2.44
CA SER A 317 7.83 -1.95 2.78
C SER A 317 7.06 -2.40 1.54
N GLY A 318 6.52 -3.60 1.60
CA GLY A 318 5.73 -4.16 0.50
C GLY A 318 5.69 -5.68 0.54
N ARG A 319 5.06 -6.29 -0.46
CA ARG A 319 5.13 -7.74 -0.67
C ARG A 319 6.56 -8.16 -0.99
N TYR A 320 6.93 -9.37 -0.63
CA TYR A 320 8.25 -9.91 -0.96
C TYR A 320 8.35 -10.21 -2.45
N GLU A 321 8.62 -9.18 -3.21
CA GLU A 321 8.92 -9.24 -4.65
C GLU A 321 10.28 -8.56 -4.87
N TYR A 322 11.37 -9.30 -4.60
CA TYR A 322 12.73 -8.79 -4.42
C TYR A 322 13.17 -7.78 -5.49
N LYS A 323 12.96 -8.10 -6.78
CA LYS A 323 13.28 -7.22 -7.91
C LYS A 323 12.18 -6.19 -8.19
N ASN A 324 10.92 -6.62 -8.21
CA ASN A 324 9.80 -5.76 -8.57
C ASN A 324 9.62 -4.61 -7.58
N LYS A 325 9.80 -4.85 -6.28
CA LYS A 325 9.74 -3.81 -5.24
C LYS A 325 11.04 -3.03 -5.07
N GLY A 326 12.11 -3.39 -5.82
CA GLY A 326 13.39 -2.69 -5.82
C GLY A 326 14.22 -2.91 -4.56
N PHE A 327 14.01 -4.03 -3.83
CA PHE A 327 14.84 -4.37 -2.68
C PHE A 327 16.29 -4.60 -3.09
N ASP A 328 16.49 -5.23 -4.26
CA ASP A 328 17.80 -5.42 -4.91
C ASP A 328 18.54 -4.09 -5.11
N LEU A 329 17.87 -3.11 -5.72
CA LEU A 329 18.45 -1.80 -5.99
C LEU A 329 18.72 -1.01 -4.70
N THR A 330 17.79 -1.09 -3.75
CA THR A 330 17.94 -0.45 -2.44
C THR A 330 19.15 -1.00 -1.70
N LEU A 331 19.31 -2.31 -1.66
CA LEU A 331 20.45 -2.97 -1.00
C LEU A 331 21.78 -2.58 -1.65
N GLU A 332 21.86 -2.57 -2.99
CA GLU A 332 23.08 -2.16 -3.68
C GLU A 332 23.42 -0.68 -3.41
N ALA A 333 22.43 0.21 -3.43
CA ALA A 333 22.62 1.61 -3.09
C ALA A 333 23.11 1.80 -1.64
N LEU A 334 22.60 1.00 -0.69
CA LEU A 334 23.03 1.03 0.70
C LEU A 334 24.48 0.54 0.88
N VAL A 335 24.94 -0.40 0.07
CA VAL A 335 26.36 -0.81 0.06
C VAL A 335 27.25 0.35 -0.39
N HIS A 336 26.88 1.05 -1.48
CA HIS A 336 27.61 2.23 -1.93
C HIS A 336 27.61 3.33 -0.86
N LEU A 337 26.47 3.60 -0.24
CA LEU A 337 26.35 4.58 0.85
C LEU A 337 27.21 4.21 2.06
N ASN A 338 27.18 2.94 2.48
CA ASN A 338 27.98 2.45 3.62
C ASN A 338 29.48 2.64 3.36
N HIS A 339 29.93 2.34 2.14
CA HIS A 339 31.33 2.53 1.73
C HIS A 339 31.71 4.01 1.80
N GLN A 340 30.93 4.90 1.19
CA GLN A 340 31.19 6.33 1.18
C GLN A 340 31.26 6.91 2.60
N LEU A 341 30.28 6.59 3.47
CA LEU A 341 30.25 7.08 4.85
C LEU A 341 31.43 6.55 5.69
N LYS A 342 31.93 5.34 5.38
CA LYS A 342 33.11 4.77 6.04
C LYS A 342 34.40 5.49 5.59
N GLU A 343 34.59 5.74 4.30
CA GLU A 343 35.74 6.45 3.76
C GLU A 343 35.85 7.87 4.32
N GLU A 344 34.73 8.58 4.42
CA GLU A 344 34.63 9.92 4.99
C GLU A 344 34.72 9.94 6.52
N LYS A 345 34.78 8.79 7.17
CA LYS A 345 34.73 8.64 8.64
C LYS A 345 33.56 9.40 9.26
N SER A 346 32.41 9.42 8.53
CA SER A 346 31.20 10.10 8.97
C SER A 346 30.76 9.65 10.36
N ASP A 347 30.25 10.55 11.17
CA ASP A 347 29.64 10.25 12.47
C ASP A 347 28.15 9.90 12.38
N LEU A 348 27.57 10.01 11.19
CA LEU A 348 26.19 9.63 10.91
C LEU A 348 26.01 8.11 10.88
N THR A 349 24.87 7.65 11.35
CA THR A 349 24.43 6.25 11.25
C THR A 349 23.08 6.19 10.54
N VAL A 350 22.93 5.23 9.64
CA VAL A 350 21.65 4.91 8.99
C VAL A 350 21.16 3.59 9.54
N VAL A 351 19.90 3.52 9.97
CA VAL A 351 19.21 2.25 10.21
C VAL A 351 18.16 2.09 9.14
N MET A 352 18.30 1.04 8.34
CA MET A 352 17.38 0.70 7.25
C MET A 352 16.49 -0.45 7.65
N PHE A 353 15.18 -0.22 7.63
CA PHE A 353 14.16 -1.24 7.89
C PHE A 353 13.63 -1.81 6.57
N PHE A 354 13.75 -3.12 6.40
CA PHE A 354 13.04 -3.88 5.38
C PHE A 354 11.81 -4.53 6.02
N VAL A 355 10.62 -4.08 5.68
CA VAL A 355 9.35 -4.57 6.22
C VAL A 355 8.58 -5.27 5.11
N THR A 356 8.59 -6.62 5.14
CA THR A 356 7.96 -7.40 4.08
C THR A 356 7.54 -8.78 4.58
N LYS A 357 6.32 -9.20 4.27
CA LYS A 357 5.78 -10.48 4.77
C LYS A 357 6.52 -11.65 4.14
N ARG A 358 7.03 -12.52 5.01
CA ARG A 358 7.60 -13.83 4.68
C ARG A 358 7.11 -14.85 5.69
N ASP A 359 7.16 -16.12 5.32
CA ASP A 359 6.85 -17.18 6.26
C ASP A 359 7.96 -17.35 7.29
N PHE A 360 7.59 -17.37 8.56
CA PHE A 360 8.52 -17.51 9.66
C PHE A 360 7.95 -18.41 10.74
N TYR A 361 8.83 -19.02 11.54
CA TYR A 361 8.44 -19.84 12.69
C TYR A 361 8.15 -19.00 13.94
N SER A 362 9.04 -18.05 14.25
CA SER A 362 8.96 -17.23 15.48
C SER A 362 9.90 -16.03 15.39
N ILE A 363 9.75 -15.06 16.28
CA ILE A 363 10.78 -14.06 16.55
C ILE A 363 12.02 -14.76 17.11
N LYS A 364 13.21 -14.34 16.70
CA LYS A 364 14.47 -14.93 17.23
C LYS A 364 14.59 -14.66 18.74
N PRO A 365 14.87 -15.69 19.56
CA PRO A 365 14.93 -15.54 21.01
C PRO A 365 15.89 -14.43 21.48
N GLU A 366 17.01 -14.26 20.80
CA GLU A 366 18.01 -13.23 21.11
C GLU A 366 17.44 -11.82 21.00
N VAL A 367 16.56 -11.58 20.01
CA VAL A 367 15.89 -10.28 19.78
C VAL A 367 14.89 -10.01 20.90
N LEU A 368 14.07 -11.00 21.27
CA LEU A 368 13.12 -10.88 22.37
C LEU A 368 13.80 -10.70 23.72
N GLN A 369 14.86 -11.48 23.98
CA GLN A 369 15.62 -11.40 25.23
C GLN A 369 16.26 -10.02 25.39
N SER A 370 16.92 -9.50 24.33
CA SER A 370 17.57 -8.19 24.38
C SER A 370 16.54 -7.08 24.67
N ARG A 371 15.35 -7.15 24.05
CA ARG A 371 14.28 -6.21 24.32
C ARG A 371 13.74 -6.34 25.76
N ALA A 372 13.53 -7.55 26.25
CA ALA A 372 13.03 -7.77 27.60
C ALA A 372 14.00 -7.23 28.66
N VAL A 373 15.30 -7.44 28.48
CA VAL A 373 16.33 -6.89 29.40
C VAL A 373 16.39 -5.38 29.32
N MET A 374 16.28 -4.78 28.13
CA MET A 374 16.21 -3.31 27.98
C MET A 374 14.99 -2.74 28.71
N GLU A 375 13.84 -3.40 28.62
CA GLU A 375 12.64 -3.00 29.35
C GLU A 375 12.86 -3.09 30.87
N GLU A 376 13.55 -4.11 31.35
CA GLU A 376 13.93 -4.20 32.78
C GLU A 376 14.87 -3.06 33.20
N ILE A 377 15.83 -2.67 32.33
CA ILE A 377 16.68 -1.50 32.58
C ILE A 377 15.82 -0.23 32.70
N ARG A 378 14.87 -0.03 31.76
CA ARG A 378 13.97 1.13 31.77
C ARG A 378 13.16 1.20 33.06
N GLN A 379 12.52 0.10 33.46
CA GLN A 379 11.73 0.00 34.69
C GLN A 379 12.59 0.27 35.94
N THR A 380 13.84 -0.21 35.95
CA THR A 380 14.79 0.04 37.03
C THR A 380 15.16 1.54 37.10
N CYS A 381 15.40 2.17 35.95
CA CYS A 381 15.68 3.62 35.89
C CYS A 381 14.48 4.45 36.36
N GLU A 382 13.25 4.10 35.97
CA GLU A 382 12.03 4.77 36.43
C GLU A 382 11.80 4.63 37.94
N ALA A 383 12.10 3.45 38.51
CA ALA A 383 12.03 3.23 39.94
C ALA A 383 13.05 4.09 40.69
N ILE A 384 14.28 4.17 40.18
CA ILE A 384 15.32 5.06 40.73
C ILE A 384 14.88 6.53 40.64
N GLN A 385 14.38 6.97 39.48
CA GLN A 385 13.90 8.34 39.29
C GLN A 385 12.82 8.73 40.30
N ARG A 386 11.82 7.83 40.50
CA ARG A 386 10.75 8.05 41.48
C ARG A 386 11.29 8.14 42.91
N GLN A 387 12.25 7.30 43.26
CA GLN A 387 12.85 7.28 44.58
C GLN A 387 13.66 8.58 44.83
N VAL A 388 14.54 8.93 43.88
CA VAL A 388 15.34 10.16 43.97
C VAL A 388 14.46 11.38 44.06
N GLY A 389 13.41 11.48 43.21
CA GLY A 389 12.48 12.60 43.21
C GLY A 389 11.76 12.75 44.55
N LYS A 390 11.27 11.67 45.16
CA LYS A 390 10.61 11.73 46.49
C LYS A 390 11.57 12.17 47.59
N ARG A 391 12.78 11.63 47.64
CA ARG A 391 13.77 12.00 48.65
C ARG A 391 14.27 13.42 48.46
N LEU A 392 14.50 13.84 47.22
CA LEU A 392 14.89 15.23 46.93
C LEU A 392 13.83 16.23 47.40
N PHE A 393 12.55 15.94 47.11
CA PHE A 393 11.44 16.79 47.58
C PHE A 393 11.41 16.87 49.12
N PHE A 394 11.52 15.75 49.83
CA PHE A 394 11.52 15.70 51.28
C PHE A 394 12.72 16.50 51.85
N GLU A 395 13.94 16.25 51.36
CA GLU A 395 15.15 16.93 51.82
C GLU A 395 15.09 18.46 51.56
N SER A 396 14.51 18.89 50.44
CA SER A 396 14.38 20.31 50.13
C SER A 396 13.46 21.07 51.13
N THR A 397 12.53 20.35 51.80
CA THR A 397 11.65 20.92 52.81
C THR A 397 12.24 20.95 54.21
N VAL A 398 13.26 20.13 54.48
CA VAL A 398 13.85 19.97 55.81
C VAL A 398 15.20 20.69 55.93
N ARG A 399 15.97 20.79 54.86
CA ARG A 399 17.31 21.40 54.86
C ARG A 399 17.25 22.93 54.91
N GLN A 400 18.11 23.51 55.77
CA GLN A 400 18.27 24.97 55.91
C GLN A 400 19.43 25.53 55.13
N ASP A 401 20.33 24.67 54.58
CA ASP A 401 21.62 25.10 53.96
C ASP A 401 21.52 25.41 52.47
N HIS A 402 20.35 25.29 51.84
CA HIS A 402 20.07 25.55 50.41
C HIS A 402 21.01 24.85 49.41
N ARG A 403 21.79 23.81 49.82
CA ARG A 403 22.68 23.06 48.97
C ARG A 403 21.98 21.84 48.35
N LEU A 404 22.27 21.61 47.09
CA LEU A 404 21.75 20.41 46.40
C LEU A 404 22.46 19.17 47.00
N PRO A 405 21.71 18.18 47.51
CA PRO A 405 22.30 16.96 48.05
C PRO A 405 22.91 16.12 46.93
N GLN A 406 23.83 15.21 47.30
CA GLN A 406 24.37 14.24 46.33
C GLN A 406 23.29 13.21 45.96
N LEU A 407 22.83 13.25 44.71
CA LEU A 407 21.72 12.42 44.24
C LEU A 407 21.98 10.91 44.38
N ASN A 408 23.28 10.49 44.33
CA ASN A 408 23.69 9.10 44.53
C ASN A 408 23.31 8.55 45.91
N ASP A 409 23.21 9.39 46.93
CA ASP A 409 22.88 8.99 48.30
C ASP A 409 21.38 8.65 48.45
N PHE A 410 20.57 9.10 47.47
CA PHE A 410 19.14 8.86 47.45
C PHE A 410 18.72 7.58 46.74
N VAL A 411 19.67 6.91 46.08
CA VAL A 411 19.40 5.63 45.43
C VAL A 411 19.77 4.50 46.40
N ASP A 412 18.81 3.64 46.70
CA ASP A 412 19.06 2.46 47.55
C ASP A 412 20.03 1.50 46.88
N GLU A 413 20.83 0.82 47.72
CA GLU A 413 21.84 -0.13 47.27
C GLU A 413 21.21 -1.25 46.42
N TYR A 414 19.98 -1.68 46.76
CA TYR A 414 19.22 -2.66 45.98
C TYR A 414 19.09 -2.24 44.52
N TRP A 415 18.68 -0.99 44.22
CA TRP A 415 18.52 -0.51 42.88
C TRP A 415 19.85 -0.32 42.14
N LYS A 416 20.91 0.12 42.85
CA LYS A 416 22.26 0.22 42.29
C LYS A 416 22.78 -1.15 41.84
N LEU A 417 22.61 -2.20 42.67
CA LEU A 417 23.03 -3.56 42.35
C LEU A 417 22.19 -4.16 41.23
N ARG A 418 20.87 -3.97 41.27
CA ARG A 418 19.97 -4.44 40.23
C ARG A 418 20.34 -3.82 38.87
N TYR A 419 20.51 -2.50 38.80
CA TYR A 419 20.91 -1.79 37.60
C TYR A 419 22.25 -2.34 37.02
N ARG A 420 23.26 -2.46 37.85
CA ARG A 420 24.56 -2.99 37.41
C ARG A 420 24.44 -4.43 36.89
N ARG A 421 23.73 -5.29 37.60
CA ARG A 421 23.51 -6.68 37.21
C ARG A 421 22.78 -6.77 35.87
N THR A 422 21.72 -6.03 35.71
CA THR A 422 20.90 -6.05 34.49
C THR A 422 21.72 -5.55 33.29
N ILE A 423 22.48 -4.46 33.43
CA ILE A 423 23.38 -3.99 32.36
C ILE A 423 24.45 -5.03 32.00
N GLN A 424 25.09 -5.67 33.01
CA GLN A 424 26.10 -6.69 32.75
C GLN A 424 25.51 -7.92 32.03
N SER A 425 24.30 -8.34 32.39
CA SER A 425 23.60 -9.45 31.73
C SER A 425 23.16 -9.12 30.32
N TRP A 426 22.96 -7.83 30.01
CA TRP A 426 22.53 -7.37 28.67
C TRP A 426 23.68 -7.32 27.67
N LYS A 427 24.90 -7.00 28.12
CA LYS A 427 26.06 -6.89 27.23
C LYS A 427 26.37 -8.22 26.53
N SER A 428 26.60 -8.14 25.22
CA SER A 428 26.87 -9.26 24.35
C SER A 428 28.07 -8.96 23.44
N ASN A 429 28.87 -9.97 23.15
CA ASN A 429 29.93 -9.88 22.12
C ASN A 429 29.45 -10.37 20.74
N LYS A 430 28.18 -10.79 20.63
CA LYS A 430 27.60 -11.19 19.34
C LYS A 430 27.20 -9.97 18.52
N MET A 431 27.31 -10.06 17.21
CA MET A 431 26.81 -9.02 16.30
C MET A 431 25.28 -8.97 16.34
N PRO A 432 24.67 -7.76 16.20
CA PRO A 432 23.24 -7.63 16.06
C PRO A 432 22.74 -8.35 14.81
N LEU A 433 21.66 -9.11 14.95
CA LEU A 433 21.11 -9.91 13.87
C LEU A 433 20.48 -8.99 12.80
N PRO A 434 20.74 -9.20 11.50
CA PRO A 434 20.11 -8.41 10.46
C PRO A 434 18.63 -8.75 10.26
N VAL A 435 18.16 -9.94 10.69
CA VAL A 435 16.76 -10.37 10.60
C VAL A 435 16.19 -10.67 11.98
N THR A 436 14.95 -10.18 12.23
CA THR A 436 14.29 -10.26 13.54
C THR A 436 13.64 -11.61 13.83
N HIS A 437 13.32 -12.40 12.80
CA HIS A 437 12.60 -13.67 12.91
C HIS A 437 13.41 -14.85 12.34
N LYS A 438 13.06 -16.05 12.75
CA LYS A 438 13.53 -17.28 12.14
C LYS A 438 12.64 -17.61 10.95
N LEU A 439 13.14 -17.37 9.72
CA LEU A 439 12.40 -17.66 8.49
C LEU A 439 12.24 -19.17 8.27
N VAL A 440 11.19 -19.55 7.55
CA VAL A 440 10.97 -20.94 7.10
C VAL A 440 12.04 -21.37 6.12
N ASP A 441 12.42 -20.48 5.20
CA ASP A 441 13.43 -20.68 4.15
C ASP A 441 14.49 -19.58 4.23
N GLU A 442 15.28 -19.59 5.30
CA GLU A 442 16.31 -18.56 5.57
C GLU A 442 17.47 -18.64 4.57
N ASP A 443 17.83 -19.85 4.14
CA ASP A 443 18.97 -20.09 3.25
C ASP A 443 18.73 -19.59 1.81
N ASN A 444 17.49 -19.58 1.35
CA ASN A 444 17.08 -19.11 0.03
C ASN A 444 16.47 -17.70 0.03
N ASP A 445 16.58 -16.96 1.12
CA ASP A 445 16.10 -15.59 1.17
C ASP A 445 17.07 -14.63 0.46
N ASP A 446 16.60 -13.97 -0.60
CA ASP A 446 17.43 -13.10 -1.45
C ASP A 446 18.05 -11.93 -0.67
N ILE A 447 17.32 -11.36 0.31
CA ILE A 447 17.82 -10.26 1.15
C ILE A 447 18.99 -10.75 1.98
N LEU A 448 18.82 -11.86 2.70
CA LEU A 448 19.86 -12.41 3.57
C LEU A 448 21.09 -12.88 2.78
N GLN A 449 20.89 -13.56 1.65
CA GLN A 449 21.97 -13.96 0.76
C GLN A 449 22.75 -12.73 0.25
N PHE A 450 22.05 -11.64 -0.11
CA PHE A 450 22.70 -10.40 -0.52
C PHE A 450 23.54 -9.82 0.62
N LEU A 451 22.99 -9.70 1.83
CA LEU A 451 23.68 -9.15 2.99
C LEU A 451 24.96 -9.93 3.31
N VAL A 452 24.91 -11.25 3.26
CA VAL A 452 26.08 -12.12 3.47
C VAL A 452 27.10 -11.92 2.36
N ARG A 453 26.68 -11.96 1.09
CA ARG A 453 27.57 -11.81 -0.08
C ARG A 453 28.27 -10.45 -0.10
N ARG A 454 27.57 -9.36 0.28
CA ARG A 454 28.11 -8.00 0.31
C ARG A 454 28.71 -7.62 1.66
N ASN A 455 28.70 -8.55 2.62
CA ASN A 455 29.28 -8.37 3.96
C ASN A 455 28.69 -7.17 4.72
N LEU A 456 27.39 -6.90 4.57
CA LEU A 456 26.64 -5.86 5.29
C LEU A 456 25.88 -6.49 6.46
N LEU A 457 26.61 -6.85 7.53
CA LEU A 457 26.15 -7.73 8.62
C LEU A 457 26.04 -7.01 9.97
N ASN A 458 25.76 -5.72 9.98
CA ASN A 458 25.64 -4.92 11.20
C ASN A 458 26.92 -4.90 12.06
N ARG A 459 28.09 -4.87 11.43
CA ARG A 459 29.35 -4.71 12.16
C ARG A 459 29.44 -3.33 12.80
N LYS A 460 30.24 -3.20 13.85
CA LYS A 460 30.41 -1.93 14.56
C LYS A 460 30.86 -0.79 13.62
N GLU A 461 31.76 -1.08 12.70
CA GLU A 461 32.30 -0.15 11.71
C GLU A 461 31.32 0.21 10.57
N ASP A 462 30.25 -0.56 10.34
CA ASP A 462 29.25 -0.23 9.32
C ASP A 462 28.49 1.02 9.73
N LYS A 463 28.30 1.94 8.78
CA LYS A 463 27.51 3.16 8.98
C LYS A 463 26.04 2.96 8.61
N VAL A 464 25.78 1.93 7.80
CA VAL A 464 24.42 1.47 7.47
C VAL A 464 24.14 0.18 8.23
N LYS A 465 23.08 0.20 9.03
CA LYS A 465 22.58 -0.93 9.82
C LYS A 465 21.29 -1.44 9.20
N ILE A 466 21.14 -2.74 9.14
CA ILE A 466 19.98 -3.39 8.51
C ILE A 466 19.11 -4.04 9.58
N VAL A 467 17.82 -3.79 9.50
CA VAL A 467 16.76 -4.49 10.25
C VAL A 467 15.77 -5.06 9.24
N TYR A 468 15.84 -6.35 9.01
CA TYR A 468 14.87 -7.07 8.20
C TYR A 468 13.76 -7.64 9.10
N HIS A 469 12.55 -7.12 8.94
CA HIS A 469 11.36 -7.51 9.68
C HIS A 469 10.37 -8.20 8.74
N PRO A 470 10.23 -9.55 8.81
CA PRO A 470 9.44 -10.34 7.86
C PRO A 470 7.96 -10.45 8.27
N ASP A 471 7.41 -9.43 8.90
CA ASP A 471 6.01 -9.40 9.31
C ASP A 471 5.42 -7.98 9.19
N PHE A 472 4.10 -7.88 9.40
CA PHE A 472 3.43 -6.60 9.48
C PHE A 472 3.77 -5.86 10.76
N ILE A 473 3.89 -4.53 10.66
CA ILE A 473 3.98 -3.66 11.82
C ILE A 473 2.57 -3.29 12.27
N ASN A 474 2.23 -3.64 13.50
CA ASN A 474 0.97 -3.32 14.14
C ASN A 474 1.18 -3.12 15.65
N SER A 475 0.20 -2.56 16.34
CA SER A 475 0.27 -2.24 17.77
C SER A 475 0.43 -3.48 18.67
N THR A 476 0.05 -4.66 18.19
CA THR A 476 0.22 -5.92 18.92
C THR A 476 1.59 -6.57 18.70
N ASN A 477 2.38 -6.04 17.76
CA ASN A 477 3.72 -6.57 17.49
C ASN A 477 4.65 -6.30 18.68
N PRO A 478 5.22 -7.34 19.32
CA PRO A 478 6.00 -7.18 20.54
C PRO A 478 7.34 -6.45 20.34
N LEU A 479 7.79 -6.29 19.10
CA LEU A 479 9.03 -5.59 18.79
C LEU A 479 8.85 -4.07 18.65
N PHE A 480 7.81 -3.64 17.96
CA PHE A 480 7.59 -2.22 17.69
C PHE A 480 6.52 -1.61 18.59
N GLY A 481 5.40 -2.31 18.86
CA GLY A 481 4.32 -1.83 19.72
C GLY A 481 3.63 -0.57 19.18
N MET A 482 3.64 -0.38 17.84
CA MET A 482 3.06 0.77 17.16
C MET A 482 2.38 0.34 15.86
N ASP A 483 1.45 1.13 15.36
CA ASP A 483 0.83 0.91 14.06
C ASP A 483 1.75 1.30 12.91
N TYR A 484 1.51 0.71 11.73
CA TYR A 484 2.32 0.99 10.53
C TYR A 484 2.39 2.48 10.19
N SER A 485 1.28 3.21 10.31
CA SER A 485 1.25 4.66 10.07
C SER A 485 2.13 5.45 11.04
N GLN A 486 2.22 5.02 12.29
CA GLN A 486 3.08 5.59 13.33
C GLN A 486 4.55 5.29 13.03
N PHE A 487 4.84 4.05 12.61
CA PHE A 487 6.18 3.65 12.16
C PHE A 487 6.65 4.51 10.99
N VAL A 488 5.83 4.68 9.95
CA VAL A 488 6.14 5.54 8.80
C VAL A 488 6.47 6.96 9.26
N ARG A 489 5.64 7.55 10.12
CA ARG A 489 5.87 8.91 10.66
C ARG A 489 7.14 9.03 11.49
N GLY A 490 7.56 7.97 12.19
CA GLY A 490 8.82 7.90 12.94
C GLY A 490 10.07 7.83 12.04
N CYS A 491 9.93 7.34 10.82
CA CYS A 491 11.01 7.26 9.84
C CYS A 491 11.31 8.63 9.19
N HIS A 492 12.51 8.75 8.62
CA HIS A 492 12.96 9.97 7.96
C HIS A 492 12.75 9.93 6.44
N LEU A 493 12.82 8.74 5.84
CA LEU A 493 12.73 8.54 4.39
C LEU A 493 12.18 7.15 4.06
N GLY A 494 11.19 7.09 3.16
CA GLY A 494 10.75 5.84 2.53
C GLY A 494 11.51 5.59 1.21
N ILE A 495 11.86 4.34 0.90
CA ILE A 495 12.67 3.99 -0.29
C ILE A 495 11.97 2.89 -1.06
N PHE A 496 11.37 3.23 -2.22
CA PHE A 496 10.54 2.35 -3.04
C PHE A 496 10.92 2.41 -4.52
N PRO A 497 12.15 2.08 -4.91
CA PRO A 497 12.60 2.19 -6.30
C PRO A 497 12.16 0.97 -7.12
N SER A 498 10.86 0.75 -7.23
CA SER A 498 10.25 -0.42 -7.85
C SER A 498 10.64 -0.57 -9.32
N TYR A 499 10.86 -1.81 -9.76
CA TYR A 499 10.99 -2.16 -11.18
C TYR A 499 9.63 -2.34 -11.84
N TYR A 500 8.66 -2.87 -11.11
CA TYR A 500 7.28 -3.05 -11.55
C TYR A 500 6.31 -2.58 -10.46
N GLU A 501 5.65 -1.48 -10.70
CA GLU A 501 4.66 -0.91 -9.79
C GLU A 501 3.62 -0.12 -10.61
N PRO A 502 2.45 -0.68 -10.90
CA PRO A 502 1.43 -0.04 -11.74
C PRO A 502 1.01 1.36 -11.25
N TRP A 503 0.94 1.55 -9.93
CA TRP A 503 0.77 2.88 -9.33
C TRP A 503 1.86 3.15 -8.29
N GLY A 504 1.72 2.69 -7.05
CA GLY A 504 2.66 2.91 -5.95
C GLY A 504 2.02 3.69 -4.81
N TYR A 505 1.19 3.02 -4.02
CA TYR A 505 0.54 3.63 -2.86
C TYR A 505 1.52 3.97 -1.74
N THR A 506 2.52 3.12 -1.49
CA THR A 506 3.42 3.30 -0.34
C THR A 506 4.18 4.64 -0.35
N PRO A 507 4.80 5.09 -1.47
CA PRO A 507 5.39 6.42 -1.52
C PRO A 507 4.34 7.55 -1.42
N LEU A 508 3.11 7.35 -1.92
CA LEU A 508 2.02 8.30 -1.76
C LEU A 508 1.54 8.39 -0.30
N GLU A 509 1.45 7.28 0.42
CA GLU A 509 1.14 7.24 1.85
C GLU A 509 2.23 7.90 2.69
N CYS A 510 3.51 7.74 2.32
CA CYS A 510 4.62 8.49 2.92
C CYS A 510 4.40 9.99 2.74
N MET A 511 4.11 10.42 1.52
CA MET A 511 3.83 11.82 1.18
C MET A 511 2.68 12.39 2.02
N ALA A 512 1.55 11.68 2.10
CA ALA A 512 0.40 12.05 2.92
C ALA A 512 0.71 12.07 4.42
N SER A 513 1.71 11.29 4.86
CA SER A 513 2.18 11.27 6.25
C SER A 513 3.26 12.30 6.55
N GLY A 514 3.60 13.20 5.61
CA GLY A 514 4.66 14.18 5.75
C GLY A 514 6.07 13.55 5.74
N VAL A 515 6.24 12.38 5.15
CA VAL A 515 7.52 11.66 5.08
C VAL A 515 8.04 11.70 3.64
N PRO A 516 9.23 12.25 3.39
CA PRO A 516 9.86 12.18 2.08
C PRO A 516 10.02 10.75 1.60
N ALA A 517 9.94 10.53 0.29
CA ALA A 517 10.12 9.19 -0.25
C ALA A 517 10.85 9.18 -1.61
N VAL A 518 11.44 8.02 -1.89
CA VAL A 518 12.02 7.69 -3.18
C VAL A 518 11.09 6.72 -3.89
N THR A 519 10.83 6.96 -5.17
CA THR A 519 10.14 6.05 -6.09
C THR A 519 10.97 5.88 -7.36
N SER A 520 10.43 5.27 -8.42
CA SER A 520 11.12 5.11 -9.70
C SER A 520 10.27 5.59 -10.86
N ASP A 521 10.90 5.84 -12.01
CA ASP A 521 10.25 6.16 -13.29
C ASP A 521 9.49 4.97 -13.92
N LEU A 522 9.61 3.77 -13.33
CA LEU A 522 8.86 2.55 -13.69
C LEU A 522 7.67 2.31 -12.75
N SER A 523 7.47 3.16 -11.76
CA SER A 523 6.25 3.19 -10.97
C SER A 523 5.28 4.22 -11.57
N GLY A 524 3.99 3.89 -11.62
CA GLY A 524 2.98 4.83 -12.14
C GLY A 524 2.96 6.14 -11.38
N PHE A 525 3.12 6.12 -10.06
CA PHE A 525 3.21 7.31 -9.22
C PHE A 525 4.47 8.14 -9.55
N GLY A 526 5.63 7.49 -9.71
CA GLY A 526 6.87 8.19 -10.06
C GLY A 526 6.82 8.79 -11.45
N ASP A 527 6.27 8.08 -12.43
CA ASP A 527 6.04 8.59 -13.78
C ASP A 527 5.07 9.79 -13.78
N TYR A 528 4.00 9.71 -12.97
CA TYR A 528 3.07 10.84 -12.77
C TYR A 528 3.77 12.08 -12.19
N LEU A 529 4.63 11.90 -11.18
CA LEU A 529 5.41 13.00 -10.58
C LEU A 529 6.28 13.69 -11.63
N LEU A 530 7.01 12.91 -12.46
CA LEU A 530 7.89 13.47 -13.50
C LEU A 530 7.15 14.31 -14.52
N HIS A 531 5.92 13.92 -14.90
CA HIS A 531 5.14 14.60 -15.92
C HIS A 531 4.28 15.76 -15.39
N ASN A 532 3.77 15.65 -14.16
CA ASN A 532 2.77 16.58 -13.63
C ASN A 532 3.27 17.47 -12.49
N MET A 533 4.41 17.11 -11.86
CA MET A 533 4.95 17.85 -10.71
C MET A 533 6.44 18.14 -10.89
N PRO A 534 6.83 19.13 -11.70
CA PRO A 534 8.24 19.40 -12.03
C PRO A 534 9.10 19.73 -10.80
N ASP A 535 8.50 20.23 -9.72
CA ASP A 535 9.19 20.54 -8.47
C ASP A 535 9.12 19.39 -7.42
N HIS A 536 8.85 18.15 -7.85
CA HIS A 536 8.67 17.00 -6.94
C HIS A 536 9.85 16.79 -5.98
N GLU A 537 11.10 17.06 -6.40
CA GLU A 537 12.28 16.95 -5.52
C GLU A 537 12.24 17.99 -4.39
N LYS A 538 11.84 19.24 -4.68
CA LYS A 538 11.62 20.26 -3.64
C LYS A 538 10.49 19.87 -2.69
N GLY A 539 9.49 19.17 -3.24
CA GLY A 539 8.43 18.51 -2.49
C GLY A 539 8.88 17.26 -1.72
N GLY A 540 10.17 16.90 -1.72
CA GLY A 540 10.71 15.76 -0.98
C GLY A 540 10.40 14.40 -1.60
N MET A 541 9.99 14.37 -2.86
CA MET A 541 9.75 13.14 -3.62
C MET A 541 10.86 12.96 -4.65
N PHE A 542 11.61 11.87 -4.56
CA PHE A 542 12.73 11.58 -5.46
C PHE A 542 12.37 10.44 -6.41
N VAL A 543 12.69 10.61 -7.70
CA VAL A 543 12.43 9.58 -8.71
C VAL A 543 13.75 9.05 -9.25
N VAL A 544 13.96 7.75 -9.07
CA VAL A 544 15.14 7.04 -9.61
C VAL A 544 14.85 6.63 -11.05
N GLU A 545 15.78 6.92 -11.95
CA GLU A 545 15.71 6.49 -13.34
C GLU A 545 16.09 5.01 -13.45
N ARG A 546 15.16 4.14 -13.79
CA ARG A 546 15.38 2.70 -14.03
C ARG A 546 15.08 2.29 -15.48
N GLY A 547 14.14 2.95 -16.12
CA GLY A 547 13.60 2.54 -17.42
C GLY A 547 14.60 2.62 -18.57
N LYS A 548 15.52 3.57 -18.52
CA LYS A 548 16.51 3.84 -19.58
C LYS A 548 17.96 3.70 -19.11
N ARG A 549 18.17 3.23 -17.90
CA ARG A 549 19.49 3.14 -17.27
C ARG A 549 19.86 1.72 -16.88
N THR A 550 21.14 1.48 -16.70
CA THR A 550 21.63 0.20 -16.15
C THR A 550 21.33 0.12 -14.66
N PHE A 551 21.23 -1.09 -14.13
CA PHE A 551 21.03 -1.32 -12.69
C PHE A 551 22.08 -0.63 -11.83
N ASP A 552 23.37 -0.76 -12.18
CA ASP A 552 24.47 -0.14 -11.42
C ASP A 552 24.37 1.40 -11.43
N TRP A 553 24.01 2.00 -12.57
CA TRP A 553 23.82 3.44 -12.66
C TRP A 553 22.68 3.91 -11.74
N SER A 554 21.56 3.21 -11.76
CA SER A 554 20.39 3.53 -10.92
C SER A 554 20.71 3.36 -9.43
N ALA A 555 21.48 2.32 -9.06
CA ALA A 555 21.93 2.10 -7.68
C ALA A 555 22.84 3.23 -7.19
N ARG A 556 23.76 3.71 -8.04
CA ARG A 556 24.62 4.86 -7.74
C ARG A 556 23.82 6.15 -7.63
N GLN A 557 22.86 6.39 -8.54
CA GLN A 557 21.96 7.55 -8.45
C GLN A 557 21.22 7.55 -7.12
N LEU A 558 20.64 6.43 -6.74
CA LEU A 558 19.97 6.27 -5.44
C LEU A 558 20.93 6.55 -4.28
N ALA A 559 22.13 5.98 -4.29
CA ALA A 559 23.13 6.21 -3.25
C ALA A 559 23.48 7.70 -3.10
N VAL A 560 23.62 8.44 -4.22
CA VAL A 560 23.85 9.89 -4.22
C VAL A 560 22.66 10.64 -3.60
N PHE A 561 21.42 10.26 -3.91
CA PHE A 561 20.23 10.84 -3.27
C PHE A 561 20.25 10.62 -1.75
N LEU A 562 20.48 9.38 -1.34
CA LEU A 562 20.54 9.03 0.08
C LEU A 562 21.63 9.81 0.82
N TYR A 563 22.81 9.94 0.20
CA TYR A 563 23.89 10.72 0.76
C TYR A 563 23.53 12.21 0.89
N LYS A 564 22.99 12.83 -0.16
CA LYS A 564 22.53 14.24 -0.13
C LYS A 564 21.46 14.44 0.96
N PHE A 565 20.55 13.50 1.11
CA PHE A 565 19.53 13.54 2.16
C PHE A 565 20.16 13.54 3.57
N LEU A 566 21.21 12.74 3.79
CA LEU A 566 21.92 12.68 5.07
C LEU A 566 22.66 13.99 5.40
N GLN A 567 23.13 14.73 4.40
CA GLN A 567 23.84 16.00 4.60
C GLN A 567 22.89 17.16 4.96
N GLN A 568 21.57 16.98 4.86
CA GLN A 568 20.61 18.01 5.25
C GLN A 568 20.66 18.25 6.77
N ASP A 569 20.63 19.53 7.16
CA ASP A 569 20.48 19.91 8.55
C ASP A 569 19.04 19.68 9.06
N ARG A 570 18.84 19.82 10.36
CA ARG A 570 17.52 19.62 10.99
C ARG A 570 16.46 20.55 10.42
N ARG A 571 16.81 21.81 10.13
CA ARG A 571 15.86 22.81 9.61
C ARG A 571 15.41 22.43 8.20
N SER A 572 16.32 22.05 7.34
CA SER A 572 16.02 21.60 5.97
C SER A 572 15.12 20.38 5.96
N ARG A 573 15.35 19.40 6.82
CA ARG A 573 14.47 18.21 6.96
C ARG A 573 13.07 18.57 7.45
N ILE A 574 12.94 19.53 8.37
CA ILE A 574 11.63 20.03 8.83
C ILE A 574 10.89 20.71 7.68
N MET A 575 11.56 21.62 6.95
CA MET A 575 10.96 22.29 5.79
C MET A 575 10.53 21.28 4.72
N GLN A 576 11.37 20.26 4.46
CA GLN A 576 11.05 19.24 3.47
C GLN A 576 9.79 18.44 3.86
N ARG A 577 9.60 18.08 5.14
CA ARG A 577 8.37 17.41 5.60
C ARG A 577 7.12 18.26 5.40
N ASN A 578 7.21 19.56 5.72
CA ASN A 578 6.09 20.47 5.50
C ASN A 578 5.75 20.61 4.00
N ASN A 579 6.78 20.62 3.15
CA ASN A 579 6.56 20.67 1.71
C ASN A 579 5.90 19.38 1.20
N VAL A 580 6.38 18.21 1.63
CA VAL A 580 5.81 16.90 1.27
C VAL A 580 4.33 16.85 1.58
N GLU A 581 3.93 17.29 2.79
CA GLU A 581 2.53 17.34 3.20
C GLU A 581 1.71 18.25 2.28
N ASN A 582 2.18 19.46 2.02
CA ASN A 582 1.47 20.41 1.15
C ASN A 582 1.26 19.85 -0.26
N TYR A 583 2.27 19.15 -0.81
CA TYR A 583 2.17 18.52 -2.13
C TYR A 583 1.19 17.34 -2.16
N SER A 584 0.92 16.68 -1.02
CA SER A 584 0.01 15.54 -0.96
C SER A 584 -1.43 15.90 -1.33
N SER A 585 -1.84 17.15 -1.10
CA SER A 585 -3.18 17.64 -1.44
C SER A 585 -3.53 17.49 -2.93
N ALA A 586 -2.52 17.49 -3.82
CA ALA A 586 -2.75 17.26 -5.25
C ALA A 586 -3.30 15.85 -5.55
N PHE A 587 -3.06 14.89 -4.66
CA PHE A 587 -3.53 13.50 -4.78
C PHE A 587 -4.80 13.22 -3.99
N ASP A 588 -5.43 14.26 -3.41
CA ASP A 588 -6.75 14.09 -2.81
C ASP A 588 -7.79 13.78 -3.87
N TRP A 589 -8.75 12.92 -3.52
CA TRP A 589 -9.83 12.56 -4.43
C TRP A 589 -10.69 13.74 -4.86
N ASP A 590 -10.75 14.82 -4.08
CA ASP A 590 -11.45 16.05 -4.49
C ASP A 590 -10.83 16.67 -5.76
N ASN A 591 -9.55 16.43 -6.00
CA ASN A 591 -8.84 16.87 -7.20
C ASN A 591 -8.86 15.80 -8.30
N LEU A 592 -8.52 14.55 -7.96
CA LEU A 592 -8.35 13.49 -8.96
C LEU A 592 -9.66 12.91 -9.49
N ILE A 593 -10.77 13.08 -8.78
CA ILE A 593 -12.09 12.60 -9.23
C ILE A 593 -12.50 13.21 -10.59
N THR A 594 -11.99 14.37 -10.93
CA THR A 594 -12.26 15.04 -12.21
C THR A 594 -11.87 14.17 -13.41
N HIS A 595 -10.80 13.36 -13.31
CA HIS A 595 -10.41 12.43 -14.38
C HIS A 595 -11.49 11.36 -14.62
N TYR A 596 -12.13 10.88 -13.55
CA TYR A 596 -13.23 9.92 -13.63
C TYR A 596 -14.47 10.56 -14.24
N GLU A 597 -14.81 11.78 -13.79
CA GLU A 597 -15.95 12.53 -14.31
C GLU A 597 -15.81 12.82 -15.81
N ASP A 598 -14.60 13.19 -16.27
CA ASP A 598 -14.32 13.41 -17.69
C ASP A 598 -14.52 12.13 -18.52
N ALA A 599 -14.08 10.98 -17.99
CA ALA A 599 -14.31 9.68 -18.62
C ALA A 599 -15.79 9.32 -18.69
N TYR A 600 -16.56 9.54 -17.61
CA TYR A 600 -18.00 9.32 -17.57
C TYR A 600 -18.76 10.25 -18.54
N GLN A 601 -18.41 11.54 -18.56
CA GLN A 601 -19.04 12.53 -19.45
C GLN A 601 -18.82 12.18 -20.93
N LYS A 602 -17.65 11.65 -21.30
CA LYS A 602 -17.40 11.22 -22.68
C LYS A 602 -18.39 10.15 -23.17
N LEU A 603 -18.87 9.28 -22.28
CA LEU A 603 -19.85 8.23 -22.62
C LEU A 603 -21.30 8.71 -22.55
N LEU A 604 -21.56 9.77 -21.78
CA LEU A 604 -22.90 10.32 -21.61
C LEU A 604 -23.28 11.28 -22.76
N ASN A 605 -22.28 11.91 -23.37
CA ASN A 605 -22.45 12.77 -24.55
C ASN A 605 -22.56 11.92 -25.83
#